data_20de19a43683d2933dd678d470559117
#
_entry.id   20de19a43683d2933dd678d470559117
#
_cell.length_a   1.000
_cell.length_b   1.000
_cell.length_c   1.000
_cell.angle_alpha   90.00
_cell.angle_beta   90.00
_cell.angle_gamma   90.00
#
_symmetry.space_group_name_H-M   'P 1'
#
loop_
_entity.id
_entity.type
_entity.pdbx_description
1 polymer ?
#
loop_
_entity_poly.entity_id
_entity_poly.type
_entity_poly.pdbx_seq_one_letter_code
_entity_poly.pdbx_strand_id
1 'polypeptide(L)'
;MPTPDALTVHGQTKVLEIGFSDGAQFRIPFELMRVYSPSAEVQGHGPGQEVLQTGKRDVGIVEIEPVGNYAVKPTFSDGHESGLFTWEYLYFLGDQQEALWKQYEDRLQAAGMSRDAPMIDAAAGGSCGHKH
;
A
#
# COMPACT_ATOMS: atom_id res chain seq x y z
N MET A 1 21.54 7.00 -1.01
CA MET A 1 20.39 6.10 -0.81
C MET A 1 20.81 4.66 -1.01
N PRO A 2 20.58 3.77 -0.06
CA PRO A 2 20.93 2.36 -0.27
C PRO A 2 20.14 1.76 -1.43
N THR A 3 20.74 0.78 -2.10
CA THR A 3 20.08 0.07 -3.19
C THR A 3 19.64 -1.31 -2.69
N PRO A 4 18.59 -1.90 -3.30
CA PRO A 4 18.16 -3.22 -2.88
C PRO A 4 19.13 -4.30 -3.35
N ASP A 5 19.43 -5.25 -2.45
CA ASP A 5 20.25 -6.41 -2.74
C ASP A 5 19.40 -7.62 -3.12
N ALA A 6 18.21 -7.71 -2.53
CA ALA A 6 17.32 -8.85 -2.72
C ALA A 6 15.88 -8.39 -2.55
N LEU A 7 14.99 -8.98 -3.32
CA LEU A 7 13.57 -8.70 -3.24
C LEU A 7 12.82 -10.00 -3.50
N THR A 8 11.97 -10.38 -2.56
CA THR A 8 11.20 -11.61 -2.64
C THR A 8 9.73 -11.33 -2.35
N VAL A 9 8.86 -11.79 -3.24
CA VAL A 9 7.42 -11.66 -3.08
C VAL A 9 6.90 -12.96 -2.48
N HIS A 10 6.40 -12.88 -1.24
CA HIS A 10 5.83 -14.05 -0.55
C HIS A 10 4.32 -14.03 -0.71
N GLY A 11 3.83 -14.73 -1.73
CA GLY A 11 2.41 -14.68 -2.08
C GLY A 11 1.50 -15.28 -1.04
N GLN A 12 1.95 -16.29 -0.30
CA GLN A 12 1.11 -16.93 0.71
C GLN A 12 0.98 -16.10 1.98
N THR A 13 2.08 -15.53 2.43
CA THR A 13 2.07 -14.69 3.62
C THR A 13 1.72 -13.23 3.31
N LYS A 14 1.68 -12.90 2.04
CA LYS A 14 1.32 -11.56 1.54
C LYS A 14 2.26 -10.49 2.08
N VAL A 15 3.54 -10.75 1.94
CA VAL A 15 4.61 -9.87 2.40
C VAL A 15 5.65 -9.74 1.30
N LEU A 16 6.13 -8.51 1.09
CA LEU A 16 7.30 -8.25 0.26
C LEU A 16 8.52 -8.17 1.18
N GLU A 17 9.49 -9.00 0.92
CA GLU A 17 10.74 -8.99 1.68
C GLU A 17 11.80 -8.31 0.82
N ILE A 18 12.47 -7.30 1.38
CA ILE A 18 13.47 -6.55 0.65
C ILE A 18 14.66 -6.26 1.56
N GLY A 19 15.85 -6.52 1.03
CA GLY A 19 17.09 -6.22 1.72
C GLY A 19 17.86 -5.13 0.97
N PHE A 20 18.52 -4.27 1.70
CA PHE A 20 19.24 -3.13 1.13
C PHE A 20 20.73 -3.22 1.40
N SER A 21 21.50 -2.49 0.61
CA SER A 21 22.96 -2.53 0.66
C SER A 21 23.55 -2.03 1.99
N ASP A 22 22.77 -1.30 2.77
CA ASP A 22 23.20 -0.85 4.10
C ASP A 22 22.96 -1.89 5.18
N GLY A 23 22.49 -3.08 4.82
CA GLY A 23 22.18 -4.14 5.76
C GLY A 23 20.76 -4.14 6.29
N ALA A 24 19.96 -3.14 5.95
CA ALA A 24 18.56 -3.10 6.38
C ALA A 24 17.75 -4.16 5.64
N GLN A 25 16.87 -4.82 6.38
CA GLN A 25 15.96 -5.80 5.79
C GLN A 25 14.56 -5.53 6.31
N PHE A 26 13.59 -5.53 5.40
CA PHE A 26 12.21 -5.22 5.75
C PHE A 26 11.28 -6.28 5.20
N ARG A 27 10.20 -6.51 5.93
CA ARG A 27 9.08 -7.34 5.49
C ARG A 27 7.86 -6.42 5.47
N ILE A 28 7.41 -6.07 4.28
CA ILE A 28 6.35 -5.07 4.11
C ILE A 28 5.08 -5.79 3.68
N PRO A 29 4.01 -5.78 4.50
CA PRO A 29 2.76 -6.42 4.10
C PRO A 29 2.19 -5.79 2.83
N PHE A 30 1.61 -6.62 1.98
CA PHE A 30 0.97 -6.14 0.75
C PHE A 30 -0.13 -5.14 1.08
N GLU A 31 -0.86 -5.37 2.17
CA GLU A 31 -1.90 -4.44 2.61
C GLU A 31 -1.33 -3.05 2.86
N LEU A 32 -0.19 -2.96 3.53
CA LEU A 32 0.44 -1.67 3.80
C LEU A 32 0.85 -0.99 2.51
N MET A 33 1.44 -1.75 1.59
CA MET A 33 1.81 -1.21 0.29
C MET A 33 0.61 -0.68 -0.47
N ARG A 34 -0.50 -1.42 -0.43
CA ARG A 34 -1.72 -1.03 -1.14
C ARG A 34 -2.35 0.21 -0.52
N VAL A 35 -2.39 0.26 0.81
CA VAL A 35 -2.98 1.39 1.54
C VAL A 35 -2.17 2.67 1.32
N TYR A 36 -0.88 2.57 1.23
CA TYR A 36 0.02 3.71 1.03
C TYR A 36 0.59 3.76 -0.37
N SER A 37 -0.16 3.22 -1.34
CA SER A 37 0.26 3.25 -2.74
C SER A 37 0.58 4.68 -3.19
N PRO A 38 1.64 4.89 -3.96
CA PRO A 38 1.98 6.23 -4.45
C PRO A 38 1.11 6.71 -5.61
N SER A 39 0.11 5.91 -6.02
CA SER A 39 -0.74 6.31 -7.14
C SER A 39 -1.65 7.47 -6.74
N ALA A 40 -2.10 8.23 -7.73
CA ALA A 40 -2.99 9.35 -7.50
C ALA A 40 -4.34 8.92 -6.91
N GLU A 41 -4.75 7.68 -7.18
CA GLU A 41 -6.01 7.16 -6.61
C GLU A 41 -5.97 7.12 -5.09
N VAL A 42 -4.79 6.93 -4.51
CA VAL A 42 -4.61 6.85 -3.07
C VAL A 42 -4.17 8.19 -2.50
N GLN A 43 -3.21 8.83 -3.16
CA GLN A 43 -2.63 10.08 -2.65
C GLN A 43 -3.56 11.28 -2.83
N GLY A 44 -4.49 11.20 -3.76
CA GLY A 44 -5.38 12.32 -4.04
C GLY A 44 -4.69 13.42 -4.79
N HIS A 45 -5.23 14.63 -4.67
CA HIS A 45 -4.73 15.77 -5.41
C HIS A 45 -3.80 16.67 -4.60
N GLY A 46 -3.53 16.33 -3.35
CA GLY A 46 -2.63 17.11 -2.51
C GLY A 46 -2.76 16.71 -1.06
N PRO A 47 -2.02 17.39 -0.17
CA PRO A 47 -2.10 17.09 1.26
C PRO A 47 -3.54 17.19 1.77
N GLY A 48 -3.95 16.21 2.55
CA GLY A 48 -5.30 16.16 3.07
C GLY A 48 -6.33 15.59 2.10
N GLN A 49 -5.92 15.24 0.89
CA GLN A 49 -6.80 14.68 -0.13
C GLN A 49 -6.63 13.17 -0.27
N GLU A 50 -5.83 12.56 0.59
CA GLU A 50 -5.59 11.11 0.53
C GLU A 50 -6.89 10.34 0.70
N VAL A 51 -7.05 9.29 -0.09
CA VAL A 51 -8.23 8.44 -0.05
C VAL A 51 -7.97 7.27 0.87
N LEU A 52 -8.73 7.16 1.95
CA LEU A 52 -8.58 6.05 2.90
C LEU A 52 -8.96 4.74 2.22
N GLN A 53 -8.06 3.79 2.23
CA GLN A 53 -8.27 2.48 1.63
C GLN A 53 -8.74 1.49 2.69
N THR A 54 -9.76 0.70 2.37
CA THR A 54 -10.25 -0.35 3.27
C THR A 54 -10.45 -1.62 2.46
N GLY A 55 -10.67 -2.75 3.16
CA GLY A 55 -10.90 -4.01 2.49
C GLY A 55 -9.69 -4.56 1.77
N LYS A 56 -8.49 -4.20 2.21
CA LYS A 56 -7.25 -4.58 1.52
C LYS A 56 -6.45 -5.66 2.25
N ARG A 57 -7.01 -6.22 3.33
CA ARG A 57 -6.30 -7.19 4.16
C ARG A 57 -5.82 -8.39 3.37
N ASP A 58 -6.61 -8.85 2.40
CA ASP A 58 -6.29 -10.06 1.63
C ASP A 58 -5.76 -9.77 0.23
N VAL A 59 -5.40 -8.51 -0.03
CA VAL A 59 -4.88 -8.14 -1.34
C VAL A 59 -3.56 -8.88 -1.61
N GLY A 60 -3.42 -9.37 -2.84
CA GLY A 60 -2.19 -10.01 -3.29
C GLY A 60 -1.52 -9.18 -4.36
N ILE A 61 -0.31 -9.55 -4.72
CA ILE A 61 0.38 -8.98 -5.88
C ILE A 61 0.36 -10.03 -6.98
N VAL A 62 -0.28 -9.71 -8.10
CA VAL A 62 -0.37 -10.63 -9.23
C VAL A 62 0.81 -10.47 -10.18
N GLU A 63 1.44 -9.31 -10.19
CA GLU A 63 2.58 -9.04 -11.04
C GLU A 63 3.41 -7.94 -10.41
N ILE A 64 4.72 -8.01 -10.55
CA ILE A 64 5.61 -6.94 -10.13
C ILE A 64 6.64 -6.75 -11.24
N GLU A 65 6.77 -5.54 -11.71
CA GLU A 65 7.57 -5.20 -12.87
C GLU A 65 8.66 -4.21 -12.50
N PRO A 66 9.93 -4.50 -12.79
CA PRO A 66 10.97 -3.52 -12.54
C PRO A 66 10.85 -2.35 -13.52
N VAL A 67 11.13 -1.15 -13.03
CA VAL A 67 11.09 0.05 -13.84
C VAL A 67 12.45 0.71 -13.71
N GLY A 68 13.22 0.69 -14.80
CA GLY A 68 14.59 1.14 -14.75
C GLY A 68 15.36 0.38 -13.66
N ASN A 69 16.23 1.07 -12.97
CA ASN A 69 16.95 0.51 -11.84
C ASN A 69 16.62 1.26 -10.55
N TYR A 70 15.43 1.90 -10.49
CA TYR A 70 15.09 2.76 -9.38
C TYR A 70 13.73 2.46 -8.74
N ALA A 71 12.93 1.57 -9.31
CA ALA A 71 11.57 1.34 -8.83
C ALA A 71 11.03 0.00 -9.29
N VAL A 72 9.93 -0.42 -8.67
CA VAL A 72 9.09 -1.52 -9.15
C VAL A 72 7.66 -1.04 -9.24
N LYS A 73 6.90 -1.70 -10.11
CA LYS A 73 5.50 -1.37 -10.32
C LYS A 73 4.67 -2.64 -10.08
N PRO A 74 4.12 -2.80 -8.89
CA PRO A 74 3.27 -3.95 -8.61
C PRO A 74 1.85 -3.73 -9.13
N THR A 75 1.21 -4.83 -9.54
CA THR A 75 -0.21 -4.85 -9.85
C THR A 75 -0.89 -5.69 -8.77
N PHE A 76 -1.81 -5.09 -8.06
CA PHE A 76 -2.49 -5.77 -6.96
C PHE A 76 -3.67 -6.58 -7.45
N SER A 77 -4.06 -7.59 -6.64
CA SER A 77 -5.12 -8.52 -7.03
C SER A 77 -6.49 -7.87 -7.16
N ASP A 78 -6.68 -6.69 -6.58
CA ASP A 78 -7.92 -5.94 -6.73
C ASP A 78 -7.95 -5.09 -8.00
N GLY A 79 -6.96 -5.25 -8.88
CA GLY A 79 -6.89 -4.52 -10.14
C GLY A 79 -6.22 -3.16 -10.06
N HIS A 80 -5.81 -2.75 -8.87
CA HIS A 80 -5.17 -1.44 -8.70
C HIS A 80 -3.76 -1.45 -9.28
N GLU A 81 -3.47 -0.50 -10.13
CA GLU A 81 -2.11 -0.23 -10.60
C GLU A 81 -1.52 0.84 -9.69
N SER A 82 -0.56 0.44 -8.90
CA SER A 82 -0.09 1.25 -7.78
C SER A 82 0.84 2.39 -8.17
N GLY A 83 1.24 2.49 -9.44
CA GLY A 83 2.30 3.40 -9.81
C GLY A 83 3.65 2.87 -9.38
N LEU A 84 4.62 3.75 -9.23
CA LEU A 84 6.01 3.34 -9.02
C LEU A 84 6.36 3.38 -7.54
N PHE A 85 6.77 2.21 -7.00
CA PHE A 85 7.37 2.14 -5.69
C PHE A 85 8.87 2.27 -5.86
N THR A 86 9.42 3.45 -5.62
CA THR A 86 10.86 3.66 -5.68
C THR A 86 11.54 2.94 -4.52
N TRP A 87 12.84 2.68 -4.66
CA TRP A 87 13.59 2.05 -3.57
C TRP A 87 13.53 2.89 -2.31
N GLU A 88 13.59 4.21 -2.47
CA GLU A 88 13.47 5.12 -1.35
C GLU A 88 12.12 5.02 -0.66
N TYR A 89 11.05 4.91 -1.43
CA TYR A 89 9.71 4.78 -0.85
C TYR A 89 9.54 3.45 -0.14
N LEU A 90 10.06 2.36 -0.73
CA LEU A 90 10.00 1.06 -0.07
C LEU A 90 10.81 1.05 1.23
N TYR A 91 11.96 1.70 1.23
CA TYR A 91 12.75 1.85 2.45
C TYR A 91 11.95 2.59 3.52
N PHE A 92 11.30 3.67 3.12
CA PHE A 92 10.44 4.44 4.01
C PHE A 92 9.30 3.59 4.58
N LEU A 93 8.62 2.82 3.75
CA LEU A 93 7.54 1.97 4.21
C LEU A 93 8.03 0.93 5.21
N GLY A 94 9.16 0.33 4.95
CA GLY A 94 9.74 -0.66 5.86
C GLY A 94 10.21 -0.06 7.16
N ASP A 95 10.93 1.07 7.07
CA ASP A 95 11.52 1.72 8.23
C ASP A 95 10.45 2.31 9.15
N GLN A 96 9.39 2.86 8.59
CA GLN A 96 8.33 3.53 9.35
C GLN A 96 7.09 2.67 9.49
N GLN A 97 7.21 1.37 9.31
CA GLN A 97 6.07 0.47 9.24
C GLN A 97 5.14 0.58 10.44
N GLU A 98 5.70 0.58 11.66
CA GLU A 98 4.88 0.65 12.86
C GLU A 98 4.10 1.97 12.94
N ALA A 99 4.77 3.07 12.64
CA ALA A 99 4.13 4.38 12.66
C ALA A 99 3.05 4.48 11.59
N LEU A 100 3.29 3.89 10.42
CA LEU A 100 2.33 3.92 9.33
C LEU A 100 1.11 3.07 9.65
N TRP A 101 1.29 1.89 10.29
CA TRP A 101 0.16 1.08 10.73
C TRP A 101 -0.70 1.84 11.73
N LYS A 102 -0.06 2.49 12.71
CA LYS A 102 -0.79 3.28 13.69
C LYS A 102 -1.55 4.41 13.03
N GLN A 103 -0.93 5.10 12.10
CA GLN A 103 -1.59 6.17 11.36
C GLN A 103 -2.80 5.65 10.60
N TYR A 104 -2.67 4.49 9.96
CA TYR A 104 -3.75 3.88 9.23
C TYR A 104 -4.90 3.51 10.16
N GLU A 105 -4.59 2.88 11.29
CA GLU A 105 -5.60 2.51 12.27
C GLU A 105 -6.31 3.74 12.84
N ASP A 106 -5.57 4.79 13.12
CA ASP A 106 -6.15 6.05 13.60
C ASP A 106 -7.09 6.66 12.55
N ARG A 107 -6.72 6.59 11.29
CA ARG A 107 -7.56 7.09 10.20
C ARG A 107 -8.85 6.27 10.07
N LEU A 108 -8.73 4.95 10.21
CA LEU A 108 -9.91 4.07 10.19
C LEU A 108 -10.85 4.41 11.33
N GLN A 109 -10.31 4.57 12.52
CA GLN A 109 -11.12 4.89 13.70
C GLN A 109 -11.80 6.25 13.54
N ALA A 110 -11.07 7.24 13.04
CA ALA A 110 -11.63 8.57 12.82
C ALA A 110 -12.74 8.55 11.79
N ALA A 111 -12.68 7.64 10.83
CA ALA A 111 -13.71 7.50 9.81
C ALA A 111 -14.82 6.54 10.22
N GLY A 112 -14.70 5.89 11.37
CA GLY A 112 -15.69 4.90 11.81
C GLY A 112 -15.66 3.62 10.99
N MET A 113 -14.51 3.26 10.45
CA MET A 113 -14.38 2.12 9.55
C MET A 113 -13.40 1.10 10.11
N SER A 114 -13.40 -0.09 9.54
CA SER A 114 -12.45 -1.15 9.90
C SER A 114 -11.62 -1.52 8.69
N ARG A 115 -10.52 -2.25 8.93
CA ARG A 115 -9.66 -2.73 7.85
C ARG A 115 -10.41 -3.60 6.85
N ASP A 116 -11.45 -4.27 7.29
CA ASP A 116 -12.21 -5.19 6.45
C ASP A 116 -13.45 -4.56 5.83
N ALA A 117 -13.70 -3.28 6.08
CA ALA A 117 -14.86 -2.61 5.50
C ALA A 117 -14.74 -2.59 3.98
N PRO A 118 -15.83 -2.82 3.25
CA PRO A 118 -15.75 -2.71 1.80
C PRO A 118 -15.47 -1.28 1.38
N MET A 119 -14.68 -1.12 0.32
CA MET A 119 -14.47 0.18 -0.28
C MET A 119 -15.77 0.63 -0.94
N ILE A 120 -16.17 1.86 -0.66
CA ILE A 120 -17.31 2.45 -1.31
C ILE A 120 -16.77 3.36 -2.41
N ASP A 121 -17.10 3.01 -3.66
CA ASP A 121 -16.74 3.84 -4.79
C ASP A 121 -17.46 5.18 -4.65
N ALA A 122 -16.74 6.26 -4.87
CA ALA A 122 -17.32 7.60 -4.76
C ALA A 122 -18.51 7.76 -5.70
N ALA A 123 -18.48 7.13 -6.86
CA ALA A 123 -19.59 7.20 -7.82
C ALA A 123 -20.80 6.39 -7.37
N ALA A 124 -20.55 5.30 -6.67
CA ALA A 124 -21.62 4.46 -6.14
C ALA A 124 -21.98 4.84 -4.72
N GLY A 125 -21.04 5.45 -4.04
CA GLY A 125 -21.18 5.75 -2.62
C GLY A 125 -22.33 6.67 -2.31
N GLY A 126 -22.74 7.37 -3.26
CA GLY A 126 -23.91 8.20 -3.04
C GLY A 126 -25.14 7.39 -2.70
N SER A 127 -25.06 6.19 -2.79
CA SER A 127 -26.21 5.38 -2.51
C SER A 127 -26.23 4.83 -1.12
N CYS A 128 -26.00 4.85 -1.15
CA CYS A 128 -26.13 4.36 -0.37
C CYS A 128 -26.24 4.31 0.66
N GLY A 129 -26.46 4.45 0.77
CA GLY A 129 -26.54 4.30 1.54
C GLY A 129 -26.70 3.97 2.35
N HIS A 130 -26.87 3.57 2.32
CA HIS A 130 -26.88 3.05 2.81
C HIS A 130 -26.98 2.92 3.75
N LYS A 131 -27.19 2.68 3.99
CA LYS A 131 -27.23 2.27 4.70
C LYS A 131 -27.18 2.04 5.40
N HIS A 132 -27.22 1.84 5.57
CA HIS A 132 -27.12 1.42 6.10
C HIS A 132 -27.44 1.22 6.62
#